data_01a8f85468286e9e26d3407da78af6f6
#
_entry.id   01a8f85468286e9e26d3407da78af6f6
#
_cell.length_a   1.000
_cell.length_b   1.000
_cell.length_c   1.000
_cell.angle_alpha   90.00
_cell.angle_beta   90.00
_cell.angle_gamma   90.00
#
_symmetry.space_group_name_H-M   'P 1'
#
loop_
_entity.id
_entity.type
_entity.pdbx_description
1 polymer ?
#
loop_
_entity_poly.entity_id
_entity_poly.type
_entity_poly.pdbx_seq_one_letter_code
_entity_poly.pdbx_strand_id
1 'polypeptide(L)'
;MTLRADSIVSEITYDKKTKKASGVRVIDAITKETTEYKAKVIFLCASAMASTAILMQSKSDAFPNGMGNRSGELGHNIMDHQLGAGVSGSIDGFLDKYFIGRRPNGVYIPRFRNLNKNSEKVDFLRGYGYQGGASRATGNNWTN
;
A
#
# COMPACT_ATOMS: atom_id res chain seq x y z
N MET A 1 20.32 -9.05 -8.97
CA MET A 1 19.64 -8.13 -8.03
C MET A 1 20.43 -8.15 -6.72
N THR A 2 20.74 -6.98 -6.16
CA THR A 2 21.47 -6.88 -4.88
C THR A 2 20.50 -6.40 -3.82
N LEU A 3 20.32 -7.18 -2.76
CA LEU A 3 19.59 -6.79 -1.57
C LEU A 3 20.56 -6.24 -0.54
N ARG A 4 20.22 -5.11 0.08
CA ARG A 4 20.96 -4.53 1.20
C ARG A 4 20.02 -4.46 2.40
N ALA A 5 20.28 -5.30 3.39
CA ALA A 5 19.62 -5.22 4.68
C ALA A 5 20.12 -4.00 5.48
N ASP A 6 19.50 -3.72 6.60
CA ASP A 6 19.89 -2.68 7.57
C ASP A 6 20.09 -1.30 6.94
N SER A 7 19.35 -1.00 5.88
CA SER A 7 19.49 0.21 5.06
C SER A 7 18.24 1.07 5.18
N ILE A 8 18.38 2.24 5.81
CA ILE A 8 17.29 3.21 6.00
C ILE A 8 17.44 4.30 4.96
N VAL A 9 16.49 4.39 4.03
CA VAL A 9 16.46 5.48 3.04
C VAL A 9 16.00 6.74 3.75
N SER A 10 16.87 7.75 3.82
CA SER A 10 16.57 9.02 4.46
C SER A 10 15.99 10.05 3.49
N GLU A 11 16.49 10.09 2.27
CA GLU A 11 16.02 11.03 1.25
C GLU A 11 16.35 10.56 -0.18
N ILE A 12 15.66 11.14 -1.14
CA ILE A 12 16.00 11.05 -2.56
C ILE A 12 16.85 12.29 -2.92
N THR A 13 17.99 12.08 -3.56
CA THR A 13 18.87 13.18 -3.98
C THR A 13 18.43 13.76 -5.32
N TYR A 14 18.62 15.07 -5.49
CA TYR A 14 18.22 15.82 -6.67
C TYR A 14 19.42 16.47 -7.35
N ASP A 15 19.54 16.27 -8.65
CA ASP A 15 20.54 16.96 -9.46
C ASP A 15 19.94 18.22 -10.12
N LYS A 16 20.46 19.39 -9.71
CA LYS A 16 20.04 20.70 -10.23
C LYS A 16 20.32 20.88 -11.72
N LYS A 17 21.39 20.27 -12.24
CA LYS A 17 21.81 20.44 -13.66
C LYS A 17 20.86 19.66 -14.58
N THR A 18 20.60 18.41 -14.26
CA THR A 18 19.73 17.55 -15.07
C THR A 18 18.26 17.71 -14.72
N LYS A 19 17.94 18.38 -13.60
CA LYS A 19 16.58 18.57 -13.05
C LYS A 19 15.87 17.23 -12.80
N LYS A 20 16.59 16.21 -12.34
CA LYS A 20 16.09 14.87 -12.08
C LYS A 20 16.50 14.36 -10.70
N ALA A 21 15.75 13.40 -10.19
CA ALA A 21 16.22 12.57 -9.09
C ALA A 21 17.50 11.83 -9.54
N SER A 22 18.52 11.82 -8.71
CA SER A 22 19.86 11.30 -9.07
C SER A 22 20.27 10.08 -8.26
N GLY A 23 19.64 9.83 -7.12
CA GLY A 23 20.00 8.75 -6.22
C GLY A 23 19.18 8.76 -4.95
N VAL A 24 19.63 7.97 -4.00
CA VAL A 24 19.06 7.89 -2.65
C VAL A 24 20.19 8.00 -1.62
N ARG A 25 19.92 8.69 -0.51
CA ARG A 25 20.78 8.68 0.66
C ARG A 25 20.29 7.67 1.65
N VAL A 26 21.18 6.79 2.07
CA VAL A 26 20.91 5.66 2.94
C VAL A 26 21.75 5.76 4.18
N ILE A 27 21.13 5.53 5.33
CA ILE A 27 21.78 5.42 6.63
C ILE A 27 21.83 3.94 6.98
N ASP A 28 23.02 3.43 7.26
CA ASP A 28 23.19 2.08 7.80
C ASP A 28 22.62 2.02 9.22
N ALA A 29 21.69 1.09 9.47
CA ALA A 29 21.01 1.00 10.76
C ALA A 29 21.93 0.58 11.90
N ILE A 30 23.05 -0.07 11.61
CA ILE A 30 24.02 -0.56 12.60
C ILE A 30 25.11 0.48 12.82
N THR A 31 25.85 0.81 11.75
CA THR A 31 27.01 1.71 11.84
C THR A 31 26.67 3.18 11.90
N LYS A 32 25.44 3.55 11.52
CA LYS A 32 24.93 4.93 11.38
C LYS A 32 25.66 5.72 10.28
N GLU A 33 26.49 5.09 9.50
CA GLU A 33 27.15 5.73 8.37
C GLU A 33 26.14 6.04 7.26
N THR A 34 26.39 7.14 6.57
CA THR A 34 25.54 7.60 5.47
C THR A 34 26.23 7.35 4.14
N THR A 35 25.53 6.70 3.22
CA THR A 35 26.01 6.42 1.85
C THR A 35 24.99 6.91 0.83
N GLU A 36 25.46 7.49 -0.27
CA GLU A 36 24.63 7.85 -1.41
C GLU A 36 24.76 6.82 -2.54
N TYR A 37 23.63 6.30 -2.99
CA TYR A 37 23.55 5.40 -4.14
C TYR A 37 22.92 6.12 -5.32
N LYS A 38 23.64 6.20 -6.44
CA LYS A 38 23.20 6.82 -7.68
C LYS A 38 22.38 5.84 -8.53
N ALA A 39 21.31 6.36 -9.15
CA ALA A 39 20.48 5.56 -10.04
C ALA A 39 19.85 6.43 -11.13
N LYS A 40 19.60 5.82 -12.31
CA LYS A 40 18.87 6.48 -13.41
C LYS A 40 17.37 6.48 -13.18
N VAL A 41 16.88 5.47 -12.48
CA VAL A 41 15.45 5.29 -12.13
C VAL A 41 15.38 4.84 -10.67
N ILE A 42 14.48 5.43 -9.92
CA ILE A 42 14.25 5.12 -8.51
C ILE A 42 12.78 4.73 -8.35
N PHE A 43 12.54 3.54 -7.81
CA PHE A 43 11.21 3.08 -7.41
C PHE A 43 11.08 3.24 -5.90
N LEU A 44 10.23 4.15 -5.47
CA LEU A 44 9.96 4.38 -4.05
C LEU A 44 8.75 3.54 -3.62
N CYS A 45 9.03 2.37 -3.04
CA CYS A 45 8.03 1.37 -2.68
C CYS A 45 7.99 1.12 -1.15
N ALA A 46 8.09 2.18 -0.36
CA ALA A 46 8.19 2.10 1.10
C ALA A 46 6.84 2.21 1.83
N SER A 47 5.73 1.88 1.19
CA SER A 47 4.34 2.17 1.60
C SER A 47 3.95 3.64 1.46
N ALA A 48 2.66 3.95 1.54
CA ALA A 48 2.16 5.32 1.35
C ALA A 48 2.75 6.30 2.36
N MET A 49 2.72 5.96 3.64
CA MET A 49 3.20 6.85 4.70
C MET A 49 4.73 7.02 4.68
N ALA A 50 5.48 5.93 4.58
CA ALA A 50 6.93 5.99 4.57
C ALA A 50 7.47 6.65 3.29
N SER A 51 6.87 6.38 2.12
CA SER A 51 7.23 7.07 0.87
C SER A 51 6.96 8.57 0.95
N THR A 52 5.84 8.96 1.53
CA THR A 52 5.53 10.38 1.77
C THR A 52 6.57 11.03 2.70
N ALA A 53 6.91 10.38 3.80
CA ALA A 53 7.92 10.87 4.73
C ALA A 53 9.29 11.05 4.06
N ILE A 54 9.74 10.10 3.25
CA ILE A 54 10.98 10.19 2.48
C ILE A 54 10.94 11.38 1.53
N LEU A 55 9.84 11.58 0.80
CA LEU A 55 9.68 12.72 -0.10
C LEU A 55 9.68 14.06 0.63
N MET A 56 9.02 14.14 1.79
CA MET A 56 9.00 15.35 2.63
C MET A 56 10.40 15.70 3.18
N GLN A 57 11.21 14.68 3.48
CA GLN A 57 12.58 14.86 3.91
C GLN A 57 13.56 15.19 2.76
N SER A 58 13.21 14.84 1.51
CA SER A 58 14.01 15.08 0.32
C SER A 58 13.97 16.55 -0.10
N LYS A 59 14.54 17.41 0.75
CA LYS A 59 14.53 18.86 0.55
C LYS A 59 15.71 19.32 -0.30
N SER A 60 15.50 20.38 -1.06
CA SER A 60 16.52 21.08 -1.84
C SER A 60 16.03 22.49 -2.11
N ASP A 61 16.89 23.37 -2.68
CA ASP A 61 16.46 24.70 -3.08
C ASP A 61 15.32 24.67 -4.13
N ALA A 62 15.28 23.63 -4.96
CA ALA A 62 14.20 23.41 -5.92
C ALA A 62 12.91 22.89 -5.26
N PHE A 63 13.03 22.25 -4.09
CA PHE A 63 11.95 21.64 -3.34
C PHE A 63 12.12 21.89 -1.84
N PRO A 64 11.95 23.13 -1.36
CA PRO A 64 12.18 23.48 0.05
C PRO A 64 11.25 22.75 1.02
N ASN A 65 10.06 22.38 0.56
CA ASN A 65 9.03 21.68 1.33
C ASN A 65 8.94 20.18 1.01
N GLY A 66 9.98 19.60 0.42
CA GLY A 66 10.03 18.19 0.01
C GLY A 66 9.89 17.98 -1.49
N MET A 67 10.49 16.90 -1.97
CA MET A 67 10.51 16.58 -3.40
C MET A 67 9.09 16.28 -3.90
N GLY A 68 8.71 16.93 -5.01
CA GLY A 68 7.37 16.80 -5.60
C GLY A 68 6.29 17.66 -4.93
N ASN A 69 6.61 18.41 -3.87
CA ASN A 69 5.64 19.18 -3.09
C ASN A 69 5.50 20.64 -3.53
N ARG A 70 5.42 20.90 -4.83
CA ARG A 70 5.18 22.26 -5.35
C ARG A 70 3.77 22.77 -5.10
N SER A 71 2.81 21.84 -5.06
CA SER A 71 1.41 22.15 -4.78
C SER A 71 1.11 22.35 -3.30
N GLY A 72 1.99 21.87 -2.40
CA GLY A 72 1.73 21.80 -0.96
C GLY A 72 0.92 20.57 -0.53
N GLU A 73 0.50 19.71 -1.46
CA GLU A 73 -0.42 18.59 -1.18
C GLU A 73 0.30 17.32 -0.70
N LEU A 74 1.62 17.28 -0.72
CA LEU A 74 2.36 16.11 -0.24
C LEU A 74 2.12 15.90 1.25
N GLY A 75 1.62 14.73 1.62
CA GLY A 75 1.27 14.39 3.00
C GLY A 75 -0.17 14.75 3.38
N HIS A 76 -0.90 15.46 2.51
CA HIS A 76 -2.33 15.70 2.68
C HIS A 76 -3.16 14.60 1.99
N ASN A 77 -4.38 14.40 2.49
CA ASN A 77 -5.35 13.46 1.92
C ASN A 77 -4.83 12.00 1.81
N ILE A 78 -3.92 11.62 2.69
CA ILE A 78 -3.52 10.22 2.81
C ILE A 78 -4.70 9.45 3.40
N MET A 79 -5.16 8.45 2.68
CA MET A 79 -6.30 7.63 3.07
C MET A 79 -5.89 6.18 3.17
N ASP A 80 -6.45 5.50 4.13
CA ASP A 80 -6.43 4.05 4.22
C ASP A 80 -7.71 3.46 3.60
N HIS A 81 -7.77 2.14 3.53
CA HIS A 81 -8.99 1.44 3.19
C HIS A 81 -10.09 1.74 4.20
N GLN A 82 -11.34 1.72 3.76
CA GLN A 82 -12.47 1.80 4.68
C GLN A 82 -12.53 0.52 5.51
N LEU A 83 -12.04 0.59 6.74
CA LEU A 83 -12.05 -0.53 7.69
C LEU A 83 -13.34 -0.52 8.50
N GLY A 84 -13.78 -1.72 8.90
CA GLY A 84 -14.95 -1.89 9.78
C GLY A 84 -16.31 -1.91 9.07
N ALA A 85 -16.37 -1.72 7.75
CA ALA A 85 -17.57 -1.97 6.96
C ALA A 85 -17.53 -3.41 6.43
N GLY A 86 -18.28 -4.31 7.07
CA GLY A 86 -18.28 -5.71 6.67
C GLY A 86 -19.51 -6.43 7.16
N VAL A 87 -19.74 -7.60 6.60
CA VAL A 87 -20.80 -8.52 7.02
C VAL A 87 -20.19 -9.90 7.17
N SER A 88 -20.71 -10.63 8.13
CA SER A 88 -20.40 -12.05 8.30
C SER A 88 -21.70 -12.83 8.47
N GLY A 89 -21.70 -14.07 8.09
CA GLY A 89 -22.87 -14.92 8.19
C GLY A 89 -22.50 -16.38 8.06
N SER A 90 -23.45 -17.24 8.39
CA SER A 90 -23.37 -18.67 8.19
C SER A 90 -24.20 -19.05 6.98
N ILE A 91 -23.74 -20.02 6.23
CA ILE A 91 -24.48 -20.61 5.13
C ILE A 91 -25.08 -21.93 5.63
N ASP A 92 -26.39 -22.02 5.57
CA ASP A 92 -27.10 -23.27 5.94
C ASP A 92 -26.85 -24.33 4.85
N GLY A 93 -26.79 -25.58 5.31
CA GLY A 93 -26.48 -26.69 4.41
C GLY A 93 -24.99 -26.95 4.26
N PHE A 94 -24.66 -27.87 3.37
CA PHE A 94 -23.27 -28.29 3.10
C PHE A 94 -22.49 -28.82 4.29
N LEU A 95 -23.16 -29.21 5.37
CA LEU A 95 -22.54 -29.75 6.58
C LEU A 95 -21.81 -31.08 6.33
N ASP A 96 -22.27 -31.81 5.33
CA ASP A 96 -21.71 -33.07 4.83
C ASP A 96 -20.59 -32.87 3.79
N LYS A 97 -20.37 -31.66 3.33
CA LYS A 97 -19.37 -31.33 2.30
C LYS A 97 -18.06 -30.92 2.95
N TYR A 98 -17.13 -31.82 2.97
CA TYR A 98 -15.80 -31.59 3.51
C TYR A 98 -14.73 -31.72 2.40
N PHE A 99 -13.88 -30.75 2.28
CA PHE A 99 -12.78 -30.76 1.32
C PHE A 99 -11.45 -30.65 2.06
N ILE A 100 -10.60 -31.64 1.85
CA ILE A 100 -9.23 -31.63 2.35
C ILE A 100 -8.32 -31.10 1.24
N GLY A 101 -7.34 -30.29 1.60
CA GLY A 101 -6.30 -29.81 0.68
C GLY A 101 -6.19 -28.30 0.64
N ARG A 102 -5.24 -27.83 -0.15
CA ARG A 102 -4.99 -26.40 -0.36
C ARG A 102 -6.01 -25.85 -1.35
N ARG A 103 -6.97 -25.12 -0.84
CA ARG A 103 -7.95 -24.42 -1.67
C ARG A 103 -7.96 -22.94 -1.32
N PRO A 104 -8.00 -22.05 -2.30
CA PRO A 104 -8.22 -20.64 -2.04
C PRO A 104 -9.62 -20.48 -1.41
N ASN A 105 -9.67 -19.75 -0.31
CA ASN A 105 -10.91 -19.42 0.38
C ASN A 105 -11.23 -17.92 0.29
N GLY A 106 -10.42 -17.18 -0.43
CA GLY A 106 -10.63 -15.76 -0.70
C GLY A 106 -11.70 -15.55 -1.77
N VAL A 107 -12.50 -14.54 -1.57
CA VAL A 107 -13.51 -14.07 -2.51
C VAL A 107 -13.27 -12.60 -2.79
N TYR A 108 -13.28 -12.24 -4.06
CA TYR A 108 -13.26 -10.85 -4.50
C TYR A 108 -14.39 -10.61 -5.49
N ILE A 109 -15.30 -9.70 -5.14
CA ILE A 109 -16.36 -9.26 -6.03
C ILE A 109 -15.96 -7.86 -6.51
N PRO A 110 -15.62 -7.71 -7.80
CA PRO A 110 -15.19 -6.41 -8.32
C PRO A 110 -16.35 -5.42 -8.32
N ARG A 111 -16.02 -4.17 -8.53
CA ARG A 111 -16.99 -3.09 -8.63
C ARG A 111 -18.09 -3.42 -9.65
N PHE A 112 -19.34 -3.35 -9.25
CA PHE A 112 -20.53 -3.66 -10.05
C PHE A 112 -21.56 -2.53 -10.06
N ARG A 113 -21.27 -1.39 -9.41
CA ARG A 113 -22.11 -0.19 -9.42
C ARG A 113 -21.37 0.99 -10.06
N ASN A 114 -22.12 1.93 -10.58
CA ASN A 114 -21.61 3.15 -11.22
C ASN A 114 -20.58 2.87 -12.33
N LEU A 115 -20.80 1.80 -13.09
CA LEU A 115 -20.02 1.44 -14.28
C LEU A 115 -20.55 2.14 -15.53
N ASN A 116 -21.87 2.32 -15.58
CA ASN A 116 -22.59 2.94 -16.67
C ASN A 116 -23.96 3.43 -16.15
N LYS A 117 -24.72 4.11 -16.99
CA LYS A 117 -26.03 4.65 -16.61
C LYS A 117 -27.03 3.63 -16.06
N ASN A 118 -26.95 2.38 -16.53
CA ASN A 118 -27.88 1.32 -16.09
C ASN A 118 -27.56 0.81 -14.67
N SER A 119 -26.33 0.98 -14.21
CA SER A 119 -25.90 0.57 -12.87
C SER A 119 -25.67 1.74 -11.92
N GLU A 120 -26.10 2.94 -12.32
CA GLU A 120 -25.91 4.15 -11.56
C GLU A 120 -26.73 4.17 -10.28
N LYS A 121 -26.12 4.66 -9.20
CA LYS A 121 -26.74 4.98 -7.92
C LYS A 121 -26.45 6.42 -7.59
N VAL A 122 -27.49 7.13 -7.15
CA VAL A 122 -27.40 8.56 -6.87
C VAL A 122 -27.02 8.90 -5.42
N ASP A 123 -27.10 7.92 -4.54
CA ASP A 123 -26.82 8.04 -3.12
C ASP A 123 -25.32 7.90 -2.76
N PHE A 124 -24.51 7.47 -3.72
CA PHE A 124 -23.05 7.44 -3.58
C PHE A 124 -22.36 7.57 -4.95
N LEU A 125 -21.16 8.12 -4.93
CA LEU A 125 -20.31 8.25 -6.11
C LEU A 125 -19.39 7.05 -6.29
N ARG A 126 -19.06 6.75 -7.55
CA ARG A 126 -18.16 5.66 -7.93
C ARG A 126 -18.75 4.29 -7.56
N GLY A 127 -17.94 3.35 -7.22
CA GLY A 127 -18.36 2.00 -6.84
C GLY A 127 -17.42 1.43 -5.80
N TYR A 128 -17.77 0.26 -5.34
CA TYR A 128 -17.00 -0.49 -4.35
C TYR A 128 -16.93 -1.95 -4.74
N GLY A 129 -15.91 -2.64 -4.29
CA GLY A 129 -15.78 -4.08 -4.39
C GLY A 129 -15.92 -4.72 -3.02
N TYR A 130 -16.22 -5.98 -3.01
CA TYR A 130 -16.15 -6.79 -1.80
C TYR A 130 -14.90 -7.65 -1.83
N GLN A 131 -14.24 -7.71 -0.70
CA GLN A 131 -13.15 -8.64 -0.48
C GLN A 131 -13.41 -9.39 0.82
N GLY A 132 -13.28 -10.69 0.78
CA GLY A 132 -13.55 -11.50 1.94
C GLY A 132 -13.03 -12.91 1.79
N GLY A 133 -13.42 -13.76 2.71
CA GLY A 133 -13.11 -15.18 2.69
C GLY A 133 -14.22 -15.98 3.30
N ALA A 134 -14.22 -17.27 3.01
CA ALA A 134 -15.11 -18.24 3.63
C ALA A 134 -14.27 -19.39 4.19
N SER A 135 -14.58 -19.82 5.37
CA SER A 135 -13.95 -20.99 6.00
C SER A 135 -15.01 -21.84 6.68
N ARG A 136 -14.73 -23.11 6.75
CA ARG A 136 -15.53 -24.02 7.56
C ARG A 136 -14.99 -23.97 8.99
N ALA A 137 -15.83 -23.65 9.94
CA ALA A 137 -15.51 -23.86 11.34
C ALA A 137 -15.48 -25.36 11.60
N THR A 138 -14.31 -25.95 11.69
CA THR A 138 -14.15 -27.30 12.23
C THR A 138 -14.30 -27.19 13.73
N GLY A 139 -15.27 -27.91 14.30
CA GLY A 139 -15.61 -27.88 15.73
C GLY A 139 -14.55 -28.46 16.69
N ASN A 140 -13.29 -28.36 16.33
CA ASN A 140 -12.19 -28.68 17.21
C ASN A 140 -11.76 -27.42 17.95
N ASN A 141 -12.55 -26.99 18.88
CA ASN A 141 -12.03 -26.23 20.00
C ASN A 141 -11.09 -27.19 20.76
N TRP A 142 -9.83 -27.08 20.47
CA TRP A 142 -8.81 -27.67 21.32
C TRP A 142 -8.81 -26.86 22.63
N THR A 143 -9.70 -27.24 23.54
CA THR A 143 -9.54 -26.93 24.94
C THR A 143 -8.52 -27.91 25.47
N ASN A 144 -7.28 -27.48 25.57
CA ASN A 144 -6.30 -27.99 26.52
C ASN A 144 -5.91 -26.87 27.45
#